data_011ace85bc115c542f31ca124e8da121
#
_entry.id   011ace85bc115c542f31ca124e8da121
#
_cell.length_a   1.000
_cell.length_b   1.000
_cell.length_c   1.000
_cell.angle_alpha   90.00
_cell.angle_beta   90.00
_cell.angle_gamma   90.00
#
_symmetry.space_group_name_H-M   'P 1'
#
loop_
_entity.id
_entity.type
_entity.pdbx_description
1 polymer ?
#
loop_
_entity_poly.entity_id
_entity_poly.type
_entity_poly.pdbx_seq_one_letter_code
_entity_poly.pdbx_strand_id
1 'polypeptide(L)'
;KDDDIILMHGDLVFENLVMEAVIDSENSCMAVSSTLPLPEKDFKAVIVNDNDNPNGRIAKIGIEFFDDAMAAQPLYKILKEDWQVWLANIEKFCEADNRKCYAENAFNEVSDKCKIYPCDMKDMLCAEIDSPEDLKVVSQKVAEVNERTVYMCFSTEYIHSGHVAIINKARRLGRLIIGVLSDEAI
;
A
#
# COMPACT_ATOMS: atom_id res chain seq x y z
N LYS A 1 18.82 10.37 9.66
CA LYS A 1 18.41 9.02 10.07
C LYS A 1 19.03 8.02 9.10
N ASP A 2 19.48 6.89 9.62
CA ASP A 2 20.38 6.00 8.90
C ASP A 2 19.75 4.68 8.48
N ASP A 3 18.41 4.58 8.51
CA ASP A 3 17.64 3.38 8.18
C ASP A 3 16.53 3.69 7.19
N ASP A 4 16.04 2.65 6.52
CA ASP A 4 14.78 2.68 5.78
C ASP A 4 13.62 3.04 6.71
N ILE A 5 12.60 3.67 6.18
CA ILE A 5 11.45 4.09 6.98
C ILE A 5 10.14 3.59 6.39
N ILE A 6 9.17 3.40 7.27
CA ILE A 6 7.76 3.36 6.92
C ILE A 6 7.18 4.72 7.32
N LEU A 7 6.60 5.42 6.35
CA LEU A 7 5.88 6.67 6.54
C LEU A 7 4.41 6.42 6.25
N MET A 8 3.52 6.90 7.12
CA MET A 8 2.09 6.81 6.87
C MET A 8 1.35 7.97 7.52
N HIS A 9 0.21 8.33 6.97
CA HIS A 9 -0.74 9.22 7.63
C HIS A 9 -1.42 8.50 8.80
N GLY A 10 -1.81 9.27 9.83
CA GLY A 10 -2.33 8.71 11.08
C GLY A 10 -3.79 8.26 11.05
N ASP A 11 -4.50 8.55 10.00
CA ASP A 11 -5.93 8.30 9.75
C ASP A 11 -6.20 7.17 8.76
N LEU A 12 -5.16 6.42 8.37
CA LEU A 12 -5.26 5.26 7.49
C LEU A 12 -5.80 4.02 8.19
N VAL A 13 -6.73 3.35 7.54
CA VAL A 13 -7.20 1.99 7.86
C VAL A 13 -6.91 1.08 6.69
N PHE A 14 -6.24 -0.04 6.92
CA PHE A 14 -5.84 -0.97 5.86
C PHE A 14 -5.81 -2.43 6.33
N GLU A 15 -5.90 -3.35 5.37
CA GLU A 15 -5.69 -4.78 5.60
C GLU A 15 -4.22 -5.08 5.90
N ASN A 16 -3.94 -6.06 6.75
CA ASN A 16 -2.56 -6.47 7.08
C ASN A 16 -1.72 -6.78 5.84
N LEU A 17 -2.33 -7.34 4.80
CA LEU A 17 -1.64 -7.65 3.54
C LEU A 17 -1.12 -6.41 2.82
N VAL A 18 -1.77 -5.27 2.97
CA VAL A 18 -1.30 -3.98 2.42
C VAL A 18 0.04 -3.60 3.06
N MET A 19 0.12 -3.65 4.40
CA MET A 19 1.36 -3.36 5.11
C MET A 19 2.46 -4.38 4.77
N GLU A 20 2.12 -5.66 4.68
CA GLU A 20 3.07 -6.70 4.28
C GLU A 20 3.63 -6.45 2.88
N ALA A 21 2.78 -6.14 1.90
CA ALA A 21 3.22 -5.85 0.54
C ALA A 21 4.15 -4.62 0.47
N VAL A 22 3.86 -3.58 1.26
CA VAL A 22 4.72 -2.40 1.35
C VAL A 22 6.07 -2.74 2.00
N ILE A 23 6.06 -3.50 3.10
CA ILE A 23 7.30 -3.89 3.81
C ILE A 23 8.17 -4.81 2.92
N ASP A 24 7.55 -5.75 2.22
CA ASP A 24 8.24 -6.74 1.39
C ASP A 24 8.77 -6.17 0.06
N SER A 25 8.41 -4.92 -0.29
CA SER A 25 8.94 -4.26 -1.48
C SER A 25 10.46 -4.13 -1.40
N GLU A 26 11.17 -4.47 -2.49
CA GLU A 26 12.62 -4.30 -2.58
C GLU A 26 13.03 -2.83 -2.79
N ASN A 27 12.10 -1.99 -3.25
CA ASN A 27 12.32 -0.59 -3.57
C ASN A 27 11.48 0.33 -2.67
N SER A 28 11.82 1.62 -2.66
CA SER A 28 10.92 2.64 -2.14
C SER A 28 9.59 2.58 -2.88
N CYS A 29 8.49 2.51 -2.14
CA CYS A 29 7.17 2.37 -2.75
C CYS A 29 6.09 3.13 -1.97
N MET A 30 4.97 3.36 -2.63
CA MET A 30 3.75 3.92 -2.08
C MET A 30 2.57 3.01 -2.42
N ALA A 31 1.69 2.79 -1.48
CA ALA A 31 0.44 2.09 -1.73
C ALA A 31 -0.44 2.89 -2.69
N VAL A 32 -0.88 2.27 -3.77
CA VAL A 32 -1.78 2.85 -4.78
C VAL A 32 -2.85 1.84 -5.17
N SER A 33 -3.91 2.28 -5.83
CA SER A 33 -4.90 1.39 -6.42
C SER A 33 -5.12 1.73 -7.89
N SER A 34 -4.97 0.73 -8.74
CA SER A 34 -5.30 0.81 -10.16
C SER A 34 -6.77 0.53 -10.46
N THR A 35 -7.54 0.05 -9.48
CA THR A 35 -8.93 -0.39 -9.65
C THR A 35 -9.95 0.56 -9.03
N LEU A 36 -9.55 1.31 -8.01
CA LEU A 36 -10.44 2.30 -7.40
C LEU A 36 -10.57 3.54 -8.29
N PRO A 37 -11.75 4.18 -8.31
CA PRO A 37 -11.91 5.47 -8.97
C PRO A 37 -10.99 6.50 -8.32
N LEU A 38 -10.53 7.48 -9.12
CA LEU A 38 -9.71 8.57 -8.60
C LEU A 38 -10.55 9.41 -7.63
N PRO A 39 -10.10 9.59 -6.38
CA PRO A 39 -10.82 10.38 -5.40
C PRO A 39 -10.78 11.88 -5.76
N GLU A 40 -11.84 12.63 -5.43
CA GLU A 40 -11.85 14.07 -5.67
C GLU A 40 -10.96 14.84 -4.70
N LYS A 41 -10.92 14.41 -3.43
CA LYS A 41 -10.29 15.17 -2.33
C LYS A 41 -9.00 14.57 -1.79
N ASP A 42 -8.73 13.30 -2.09
CA ASP A 42 -7.56 12.58 -1.58
C ASP A 42 -6.43 12.56 -2.60
N PHE A 43 -5.27 12.09 -2.19
CA PHE A 43 -4.09 12.03 -3.04
C PHE A 43 -4.26 11.10 -4.23
N LYS A 44 -3.61 11.50 -5.31
CA LYS A 44 -3.39 10.71 -6.53
C LYS A 44 -1.92 10.71 -6.84
N ALA A 45 -1.42 9.58 -7.36
CA ALA A 45 -0.05 9.40 -7.79
C ALA A 45 0.01 9.35 -9.32
N VAL A 46 0.70 10.30 -9.92
CA VAL A 46 0.96 10.32 -11.37
C VAL A 46 2.06 9.33 -11.68
N ILE A 47 1.77 8.39 -12.58
CA ILE A 47 2.68 7.32 -12.97
C ILE A 47 3.32 7.67 -14.31
N VAL A 48 4.64 7.59 -14.38
CA VAL A 48 5.40 7.74 -15.64
C VAL A 48 6.20 6.49 -15.92
N ASN A 49 6.49 6.25 -17.19
CA ASN A 49 7.32 5.12 -17.59
C ASN A 49 8.71 5.22 -16.93
N ASP A 50 9.21 4.10 -16.48
CA ASP A 50 10.56 3.97 -15.93
C ASP A 50 11.24 2.74 -16.53
N ASN A 51 12.50 2.86 -16.91
CA ASN A 51 13.25 1.76 -17.51
C ASN A 51 13.63 0.67 -16.50
N ASP A 52 13.68 1.03 -15.23
CA ASP A 52 14.08 0.13 -14.15
C ASP A 52 12.88 -0.66 -13.59
N ASN A 53 11.65 -0.20 -13.88
CA ASN A 53 10.43 -0.85 -13.37
C ASN A 53 9.30 -0.86 -14.42
N PRO A 54 8.78 -2.04 -14.81
CA PRO A 54 7.71 -2.16 -15.81
C PRO A 54 6.38 -1.52 -15.36
N ASN A 55 6.18 -1.33 -14.07
CA ASN A 55 4.99 -0.66 -13.52
C ASN A 55 5.13 0.87 -13.49
N GLY A 56 6.25 1.40 -14.01
CA GLY A 56 6.55 2.81 -13.95
C GLY A 56 7.00 3.29 -12.57
N ARG A 57 7.17 4.59 -12.42
CA ARG A 57 7.47 5.25 -11.14
C ARG A 57 6.50 6.40 -10.88
N ILE A 58 6.38 6.79 -9.64
CA ILE A 58 5.59 7.94 -9.23
C ILE A 58 6.40 9.21 -9.51
N ALA A 59 5.86 10.07 -10.36
CA ALA A 59 6.46 11.35 -10.72
C ALA A 59 5.91 12.51 -9.88
N LYS A 60 4.63 12.44 -9.51
CA LYS A 60 3.97 13.47 -8.69
C LYS A 60 2.91 12.84 -7.79
N ILE A 61 2.69 13.46 -6.65
CA ILE A 61 1.63 13.11 -5.70
C ILE A 61 0.89 14.40 -5.36
N GLY A 62 -0.43 14.38 -5.43
CA GLY A 62 -1.26 15.53 -5.09
C GLY A 62 -2.74 15.29 -5.33
N ILE A 63 -3.56 16.20 -4.85
CA ILE A 63 -5.02 16.15 -4.96
C ILE A 63 -5.49 16.56 -6.37
N GLU A 64 -4.74 17.42 -7.03
CA GLU A 64 -5.08 18.04 -8.31
C GLU A 64 -4.84 17.17 -9.55
N PHE A 65 -4.16 16.03 -9.41
CA PHE A 65 -3.74 15.21 -10.55
C PHE A 65 -4.79 14.16 -10.91
N PHE A 66 -5.25 14.15 -12.17
CA PHE A 66 -6.22 13.19 -12.68
C PHE A 66 -5.76 12.45 -13.93
N ASP A 67 -4.77 12.99 -14.64
CA ASP A 67 -4.23 12.36 -15.86
C ASP A 67 -3.08 11.42 -15.50
N ASP A 68 -3.07 10.22 -16.10
CA ASP A 68 -2.07 9.18 -15.89
C ASP A 68 -1.83 8.85 -14.39
N ALA A 69 -2.90 8.93 -13.60
CA ALA A 69 -2.84 8.82 -12.15
C ALA A 69 -3.54 7.56 -11.62
N MET A 70 -3.09 7.09 -10.45
CA MET A 70 -3.76 6.08 -9.64
C MET A 70 -4.24 6.71 -8.34
N ALA A 71 -5.31 6.16 -7.74
CA ALA A 71 -5.69 6.51 -6.39
C ALA A 71 -4.54 6.18 -5.44
N ALA A 72 -4.06 7.16 -4.69
CA ALA A 72 -2.90 7.01 -3.82
C ALA A 72 -3.34 6.94 -2.36
N GLN A 73 -2.64 6.12 -1.59
CA GLN A 73 -2.82 5.97 -0.16
C GLN A 73 -1.50 6.35 0.51
N PRO A 74 -1.49 7.32 1.43
CA PRO A 74 -0.24 7.81 2.02
C PRO A 74 0.37 6.81 3.02
N LEU A 75 0.75 5.65 2.49
CA LEU A 75 1.49 4.59 3.13
C LEU A 75 2.71 4.25 2.26
N TYR A 76 3.89 4.47 2.80
CA TYR A 76 5.15 4.39 2.08
C TYR A 76 6.13 3.48 2.78
N LYS A 77 6.93 2.72 2.02
CA LYS A 77 8.28 2.31 2.40
C LYS A 77 9.25 3.18 1.64
N ILE A 78 10.21 3.79 2.33
CA ILE A 78 11.20 4.65 1.71
C ILE A 78 12.58 4.18 2.15
N LEU A 79 13.39 3.77 1.18
CA LEU A 79 14.77 3.39 1.41
C LEU A 79 15.58 4.59 1.88
N LYS A 80 16.62 4.33 2.63
CA LYS A 80 17.46 5.36 3.25
C LYS A 80 17.91 6.46 2.28
N GLU A 81 18.43 6.08 1.12
CA GLU A 81 18.92 7.02 0.11
C GLU A 81 17.83 7.92 -0.45
N ASP A 82 16.64 7.38 -0.71
CA ASP A 82 15.50 8.15 -1.20
C ASP A 82 14.96 9.07 -0.10
N TRP A 83 14.86 8.57 1.12
CA TRP A 83 14.42 9.38 2.26
C TRP A 83 15.35 10.58 2.52
N GLN A 84 16.65 10.39 2.40
CA GLN A 84 17.60 11.50 2.58
C GLN A 84 17.40 12.59 1.54
N VAL A 85 17.10 12.24 0.29
CA VAL A 85 16.80 13.20 -0.78
C VAL A 85 15.50 13.96 -0.50
N TRP A 86 14.45 13.23 -0.14
CA TRP A 86 13.15 13.86 0.17
C TRP A 86 13.23 14.74 1.41
N LEU A 87 13.83 14.27 2.50
CA LEU A 87 13.99 15.02 3.74
C LEU A 87 14.78 16.32 3.51
N ALA A 88 15.88 16.27 2.77
CA ALA A 88 16.67 17.47 2.46
C ALA A 88 15.84 18.52 1.70
N ASN A 89 14.86 18.09 0.89
CA ASN A 89 13.97 19.05 0.21
C ASN A 89 12.85 19.55 1.13
N ILE A 90 12.32 18.71 2.03
CA ILE A 90 11.40 19.17 3.09
C ILE A 90 12.06 20.26 3.95
N GLU A 91 13.34 20.08 4.33
CA GLU A 91 14.09 21.07 5.11
C GLU A 91 14.18 22.42 4.37
N LYS A 92 14.45 22.42 3.05
CA LYS A 92 14.45 23.65 2.24
C LYS A 92 13.09 24.34 2.21
N PHE A 93 11.98 23.56 2.10
CA PHE A 93 10.63 24.10 2.19
C PHE A 93 10.36 24.77 3.53
N CYS A 94 10.84 24.18 4.62
CA CYS A 94 10.73 24.77 5.96
C CYS A 94 11.56 26.05 6.11
N GLU A 95 12.79 26.08 5.58
CA GLU A 95 13.66 27.24 5.58
C GLU A 95 13.10 28.42 4.75
N ALA A 96 12.45 28.10 3.64
CA ALA A 96 11.73 29.07 2.79
C ALA A 96 10.38 29.52 3.36
N ASP A 97 10.03 29.09 4.58
CA ASP A 97 8.73 29.31 5.24
C ASP A 97 7.52 28.77 4.44
N ASN A 98 7.75 27.84 3.53
CA ASN A 98 6.71 27.16 2.75
C ASN A 98 6.15 25.96 3.55
N ARG A 99 5.49 26.25 4.67
CA ARG A 99 4.99 25.25 5.65
C ARG A 99 3.52 24.90 5.49
N LYS A 100 2.81 25.58 4.58
CA LYS A 100 1.38 25.34 4.32
C LYS A 100 1.19 24.45 3.10
N CYS A 101 1.90 23.32 3.07
CA CYS A 101 1.85 22.35 2.00
C CYS A 101 2.07 20.95 2.58
N TYR A 102 1.75 19.94 1.82
CA TYR A 102 2.03 18.55 2.16
C TYR A 102 3.51 18.22 1.93
N ALA A 103 4.04 17.22 2.62
CA ALA A 103 5.39 16.72 2.40
C ALA A 103 5.60 16.23 0.95
N GLU A 104 4.54 15.76 0.33
CA GLU A 104 4.48 15.32 -1.07
C GLU A 104 4.78 16.46 -2.07
N ASN A 105 4.49 17.71 -1.72
CA ASN A 105 4.91 18.84 -2.56
C ASN A 105 6.43 18.95 -2.65
N ALA A 106 7.14 18.67 -1.56
CA ALA A 106 8.60 18.62 -1.57
C ALA A 106 9.12 17.39 -2.33
N PHE A 107 8.42 16.24 -2.27
CA PHE A 107 8.75 15.08 -3.10
C PHE A 107 8.64 15.39 -4.60
N ASN A 108 7.59 16.07 -5.02
CA ASN A 108 7.31 16.39 -6.42
C ASN A 108 8.43 17.16 -7.12
N GLU A 109 9.26 17.90 -6.37
CA GLU A 109 10.41 18.62 -6.90
C GLU A 109 11.67 17.76 -7.06
N VAL A 110 11.73 16.61 -6.40
CA VAL A 110 12.91 15.73 -6.37
C VAL A 110 12.61 14.30 -6.82
N SER A 111 11.43 14.04 -7.37
CA SER A 111 10.97 12.70 -7.76
C SER A 111 11.82 12.02 -8.85
N ASP A 112 12.66 12.78 -9.56
CA ASP A 112 13.66 12.26 -10.48
C ASP A 112 14.88 11.64 -9.78
N LYS A 113 15.14 12.06 -8.53
CA LYS A 113 16.25 11.60 -7.68
C LYS A 113 15.81 10.71 -6.53
N CYS A 114 14.60 10.91 -6.03
CA CYS A 114 13.94 10.10 -5.02
C CYS A 114 12.92 9.21 -5.75
N LYS A 115 13.29 7.98 -6.09
CA LYS A 115 12.47 7.09 -6.90
C LYS A 115 11.50 6.30 -6.03
N ILE A 116 10.22 6.65 -6.05
CA ILE A 116 9.15 5.90 -5.41
C ILE A 116 8.34 5.16 -6.48
N TYR A 117 8.09 3.87 -6.26
CA TYR A 117 7.36 3.01 -7.18
C TYR A 117 5.93 2.73 -6.69
N PRO A 118 4.96 2.53 -7.61
CA PRO A 118 3.62 2.14 -7.21
C PRO A 118 3.60 0.71 -6.66
N CYS A 119 3.05 0.53 -5.47
CA CYS A 119 2.71 -0.76 -4.89
C CYS A 119 1.19 -0.93 -5.01
N ASP A 120 0.74 -1.61 -6.08
CA ASP A 120 -0.67 -1.68 -6.45
C ASP A 120 -1.44 -2.63 -5.55
N MET A 121 -2.28 -2.09 -4.68
CA MET A 121 -3.13 -2.81 -3.74
C MET A 121 -4.46 -3.25 -4.35
N LYS A 122 -4.75 -2.82 -5.59
CA LYS A 122 -6.02 -3.08 -6.28
C LYS A 122 -7.21 -2.69 -5.42
N ASP A 123 -8.05 -3.67 -5.06
CA ASP A 123 -9.29 -3.53 -4.29
C ASP A 123 -9.14 -3.87 -2.80
N MET A 124 -7.90 -4.10 -2.32
CA MET A 124 -7.66 -4.27 -0.89
C MET A 124 -8.04 -3.01 -0.12
N LEU A 125 -8.56 -3.20 1.09
CA LEU A 125 -8.89 -2.07 1.95
C LEU A 125 -7.60 -1.31 2.31
N CYS A 126 -7.56 -0.05 1.88
CA CYS A 126 -6.62 0.96 2.33
C CYS A 126 -7.31 2.31 2.08
N ALA A 127 -7.69 3.02 3.14
CA ALA A 127 -8.49 4.24 3.04
C ALA A 127 -8.23 5.17 4.23
N GLU A 128 -8.33 6.47 3.99
CA GLU A 128 -8.30 7.52 5.02
C GLU A 128 -9.69 7.70 5.66
N ILE A 129 -9.72 8.18 6.91
CA ILE A 129 -10.94 8.52 7.64
C ILE A 129 -10.86 9.99 8.03
N ASP A 130 -11.43 10.86 7.20
CA ASP A 130 -11.47 12.30 7.41
C ASP A 130 -12.83 12.80 7.94
N SER A 131 -13.87 12.00 7.78
CA SER A 131 -15.24 12.37 8.13
C SER A 131 -16.00 11.22 8.81
N PRO A 132 -17.12 11.51 9.51
CA PRO A 132 -18.02 10.48 10.02
C PRO A 132 -18.60 9.58 8.93
N GLU A 133 -18.75 10.09 7.71
CA GLU A 133 -19.19 9.34 6.53
C GLU A 133 -18.14 8.33 6.11
N ASP A 134 -16.86 8.71 6.07
CA ASP A 134 -15.75 7.80 5.77
C ASP A 134 -15.65 6.69 6.80
N LEU A 135 -15.77 7.06 8.10
CA LEU A 135 -15.79 6.08 9.19
C LEU A 135 -16.87 5.02 8.98
N LYS A 136 -18.06 5.42 8.56
CA LYS A 136 -19.16 4.49 8.29
C LYS A 136 -18.84 3.54 7.13
N VAL A 137 -18.33 4.09 6.01
CA VAL A 137 -17.98 3.32 4.82
C VAL A 137 -16.83 2.36 5.12
N VAL A 138 -15.77 2.86 5.77
CA VAL A 138 -14.60 2.04 6.13
C VAL A 138 -14.98 0.96 7.14
N SER A 139 -15.85 1.25 8.13
CA SER A 139 -16.33 0.24 9.08
C SER A 139 -17.08 -0.89 8.40
N GLN A 140 -17.88 -0.61 7.36
CA GLN A 140 -18.55 -1.64 6.56
C GLN A 140 -17.53 -2.50 5.81
N LYS A 141 -16.55 -1.88 5.15
CA LYS A 141 -15.48 -2.61 4.45
C LYS A 141 -14.65 -3.47 5.40
N VAL A 142 -14.34 -2.99 6.60
CA VAL A 142 -13.65 -3.78 7.64
C VAL A 142 -14.46 -5.02 8.03
N ALA A 143 -15.79 -4.87 8.19
CA ALA A 143 -16.68 -6.00 8.47
C ALA A 143 -16.65 -7.02 7.32
N GLU A 144 -16.76 -6.57 6.07
CA GLU A 144 -16.66 -7.43 4.88
C GLU A 144 -15.33 -8.19 4.80
N VAL A 145 -14.21 -7.51 5.08
CA VAL A 145 -12.87 -8.13 5.13
C VAL A 145 -12.81 -9.21 6.21
N ASN A 146 -13.37 -8.96 7.40
CA ASN A 146 -13.39 -9.89 8.51
C ASN A 146 -14.32 -11.11 8.27
N GLU A 147 -15.36 -10.95 7.44
CA GLU A 147 -16.29 -12.02 7.06
C GLU A 147 -15.79 -12.86 5.88
N ARG A 148 -14.73 -12.44 5.18
CA ARG A 148 -14.16 -13.24 4.08
C ARG A 148 -13.83 -14.63 4.54
N THR A 149 -14.33 -15.62 3.79
CA THR A 149 -14.02 -17.03 4.03
C THR A 149 -13.10 -17.56 2.95
N VAL A 150 -11.97 -18.09 3.38
CA VAL A 150 -10.98 -18.73 2.50
C VAL A 150 -11.11 -20.24 2.67
N TYR A 151 -11.26 -20.94 1.57
CA TYR A 151 -11.34 -22.40 1.58
C TYR A 151 -10.08 -22.99 0.90
N MET A 152 -9.50 -24.00 1.53
CA MET A 152 -8.45 -24.81 0.94
C MET A 152 -8.65 -26.29 1.25
N CYS A 153 -8.14 -27.15 0.39
CA CYS A 153 -8.26 -28.59 0.53
C CYS A 153 -6.87 -29.23 0.52
N PHE A 154 -6.67 -30.18 1.39
CA PHE A 154 -5.46 -31.03 1.41
C PHE A 154 -5.80 -32.49 1.16
N SER A 155 -4.95 -33.11 0.34
CA SER A 155 -4.83 -34.57 0.19
C SER A 155 -3.45 -34.94 0.70
N THR A 156 -3.31 -35.14 2.02
CA THR A 156 -2.01 -35.45 2.63
C THR A 156 -2.19 -36.24 3.91
N GLU A 157 -1.29 -37.18 4.15
CA GLU A 157 -1.21 -37.91 5.42
C GLU A 157 -0.42 -37.15 6.48
N TYR A 158 0.50 -36.26 6.08
CA TYR A 158 1.39 -35.54 6.98
C TYR A 158 1.46 -34.06 6.65
N ILE A 159 1.35 -33.23 7.70
CA ILE A 159 1.56 -31.79 7.59
C ILE A 159 3.05 -31.50 7.80
N HIS A 160 3.66 -30.84 6.81
CA HIS A 160 5.06 -30.36 6.88
C HIS A 160 5.12 -28.81 6.80
N SER A 161 6.31 -28.24 6.93
CA SER A 161 6.54 -26.80 6.98
C SER A 161 5.93 -26.04 5.78
N GLY A 162 5.93 -26.64 4.59
CA GLY A 162 5.29 -26.06 3.40
C GLY A 162 3.77 -25.90 3.55
N HIS A 163 3.08 -26.91 4.12
CA HIS A 163 1.65 -26.81 4.42
C HIS A 163 1.38 -25.71 5.47
N VAL A 164 2.23 -25.63 6.51
CA VAL A 164 2.10 -24.60 7.54
C VAL A 164 2.27 -23.21 6.95
N ALA A 165 3.22 -23.01 6.04
CA ALA A 165 3.43 -21.74 5.35
C ALA A 165 2.19 -21.31 4.53
N ILE A 166 1.59 -22.25 3.77
CA ILE A 166 0.37 -21.98 2.98
C ILE A 166 -0.82 -21.68 3.90
N ILE A 167 -1.01 -22.46 4.97
CA ILE A 167 -2.07 -22.24 5.97
C ILE A 167 -1.93 -20.84 6.57
N ASN A 168 -0.72 -20.46 6.99
CA ASN A 168 -0.48 -19.14 7.58
C ASN A 168 -0.77 -18.01 6.58
N LYS A 169 -0.41 -18.18 5.31
CA LYS A 169 -0.73 -17.20 4.26
C LYS A 169 -2.24 -17.13 4.01
N ALA A 170 -2.94 -18.25 3.94
CA ALA A 170 -4.38 -18.32 3.71
C ALA A 170 -5.19 -17.68 4.86
N ARG A 171 -4.76 -17.88 6.12
CA ARG A 171 -5.41 -17.27 7.31
C ARG A 171 -5.39 -15.75 7.31
N ARG A 172 -4.46 -15.13 6.62
CA ARG A 172 -4.36 -13.66 6.52
C ARG A 172 -5.38 -13.07 5.54
N LEU A 173 -5.90 -13.90 4.63
CA LEU A 173 -6.89 -13.50 3.63
C LEU A 173 -8.33 -13.47 4.19
N GLY A 174 -8.59 -14.12 5.34
CA GLY A 174 -9.90 -14.22 5.95
C GLY A 174 -10.05 -15.46 6.85
N ARG A 175 -11.29 -15.78 7.22
CA ARG A 175 -11.61 -16.98 8.00
C ARG A 175 -11.28 -18.23 7.19
N LEU A 176 -10.26 -18.97 7.62
CA LEU A 176 -9.81 -20.16 6.89
C LEU A 176 -10.62 -21.39 7.26
N ILE A 177 -11.15 -22.07 6.24
CA ILE A 177 -11.74 -23.40 6.31
C ILE A 177 -10.82 -24.38 5.57
N ILE A 178 -10.39 -25.43 6.24
CA ILE A 178 -9.54 -26.48 5.64
C ILE A 178 -10.37 -27.75 5.52
N GLY A 179 -10.56 -28.18 4.27
CA GLY A 179 -11.08 -29.52 3.96
C GLY A 179 -9.94 -30.52 3.89
N VAL A 180 -10.11 -31.66 4.56
CA VAL A 180 -9.19 -32.80 4.46
C VAL A 180 -9.94 -33.93 3.77
N LEU A 181 -9.38 -34.44 2.68
CA LEU A 181 -9.95 -35.60 1.98
C LEU A 181 -9.76 -36.85 2.85
N SER A 182 -10.82 -37.68 2.95
CA SER A 182 -10.71 -38.99 3.56
C SER A 182 -10.10 -39.99 2.58
N ASP A 183 -9.59 -41.13 3.11
CA ASP A 183 -9.02 -42.20 2.30
C ASP A 183 -10.03 -42.77 1.28
N GLU A 184 -11.32 -42.64 1.55
CA GLU A 184 -12.40 -43.10 0.65
C GLU A 184 -12.63 -42.12 -0.53
N ALA A 185 -12.04 -40.91 -0.49
CA ALA A 185 -12.22 -39.88 -1.50
C ALA A 185 -11.03 -39.80 -2.48
N ILE A 186 -10.01 -40.65 -2.28
CA ILE A 186 -8.85 -40.85 -3.12
C ILE A 186 -8.97 -42.15 -3.87
#